data_6ef29a3b0a717c3c0b83061c53ad988a
#
_entry.id   6ef29a3b0a717c3c0b83061c53ad988a
#
_cell.length_a   1.000
_cell.length_b   1.000
_cell.length_c   1.000
_cell.angle_alpha   90.00
_cell.angle_beta   90.00
_cell.angle_gamma   90.00
#
_symmetry.space_group_name_H-M   'P 1'
#
loop_
_entity.id
_entity.type
_entity.pdbx_description
1 polymer ?
#
loop_
_entity_poly.entity_id
_entity_poly.type
_entity_poly.pdbx_seq_one_letter_code
_entity_poly.pdbx_strand_id
1 'polypeptide(L)'
;MRITPPFGYEEVVPFLKTQKVCLLAAREVPGFAQRSNAIPISHTEFQLVAREYPIVFTGGDGKTFAPVAVLGLTAGENLFFAGGAWAPGVYVPAYARRYPFCMAKVTLDKAQQKDRLICIEKAFVDEQRGEAMFDAKGQPGAKWVEIERLLSEYEGDLERSREMCSIVADYGLLEPFTMQATLAKEKGGAAMHVTGMHRVSEKKLEDLNAAQLKNLLRKGVMARIYMHLLSLENFARLLERKAARPAAS
;
A
#
# COMPACT_ATOMS: atom_id res chain seq x y z
N MET A 1 -22.94 -9.41 -12.89
CA MET A 1 -21.71 -9.43 -12.07
C MET A 1 -21.08 -8.04 -12.07
N ARG A 2 -20.82 -7.46 -10.89
CA ARG A 2 -20.13 -6.18 -10.75
C ARG A 2 -18.85 -6.42 -9.94
N ILE A 3 -17.74 -5.94 -10.47
CA ILE A 3 -16.42 -5.97 -9.80
C ILE A 3 -16.03 -4.51 -9.54
N THR A 4 -15.67 -4.20 -8.29
CA THR A 4 -15.18 -2.86 -7.96
C THR A 4 -13.66 -2.91 -8.00
N PRO A 5 -13.00 -2.12 -8.89
CA PRO A 5 -11.55 -2.08 -8.96
C PRO A 5 -10.95 -1.60 -7.63
N PRO A 6 -9.82 -2.17 -7.17
CA PRO A 6 -9.07 -1.62 -6.06
C PRO A 6 -8.46 -0.26 -6.41
N PHE A 7 -7.94 0.43 -5.40
CA PHE A 7 -7.23 1.70 -5.61
C PHE A 7 -6.15 1.58 -6.69
N GLY A 8 -6.17 2.51 -7.63
CA GLY A 8 -5.18 2.59 -8.71
C GLY A 8 -5.41 1.66 -9.92
N TYR A 9 -6.43 0.80 -9.87
CA TYR A 9 -6.85 0.02 -11.03
C TYR A 9 -7.99 0.76 -11.75
N GLU A 10 -8.01 0.70 -13.09
CA GLU A 10 -9.03 1.36 -13.91
C GLU A 10 -10.18 0.40 -14.22
N GLU A 11 -9.87 -0.73 -14.86
CA GLU A 11 -10.86 -1.75 -15.20
C GLU A 11 -10.31 -3.15 -14.95
N VAL A 12 -10.88 -3.88 -14.01
CA VAL A 12 -10.46 -5.25 -13.71
C VAL A 12 -11.46 -6.27 -14.27
N VAL A 13 -10.90 -7.33 -14.83
CA VAL A 13 -11.65 -8.48 -15.34
C VAL A 13 -11.20 -9.76 -14.64
N PRO A 14 -12.08 -10.79 -14.51
CA PRO A 14 -11.65 -12.09 -14.01
C PRO A 14 -10.49 -12.63 -14.85
N PHE A 15 -9.46 -13.11 -14.19
CA PHE A 15 -8.33 -13.73 -14.88
C PHE A 15 -8.69 -15.19 -15.26
N LEU A 16 -8.55 -15.52 -16.54
CA LEU A 16 -8.81 -16.85 -17.08
C LEU A 16 -7.49 -17.54 -17.43
N LYS A 17 -7.39 -18.85 -17.15
CA LYS A 17 -6.20 -19.66 -17.41
C LYS A 17 -5.75 -19.66 -18.87
N THR A 18 -6.64 -19.35 -19.78
CA THR A 18 -6.38 -19.30 -21.23
C THR A 18 -5.85 -17.97 -21.72
N GLN A 19 -5.92 -16.93 -20.90
CA GLN A 19 -5.47 -15.59 -21.29
C GLN A 19 -3.95 -15.47 -21.26
N LYS A 20 -3.42 -14.69 -22.20
CA LYS A 20 -2.04 -14.22 -22.19
C LYS A 20 -2.00 -12.81 -21.63
N VAL A 21 -0.96 -12.51 -20.87
CA VAL A 21 -0.84 -11.27 -20.12
C VAL A 21 0.54 -10.63 -20.29
N CYS A 22 0.57 -9.32 -20.36
CA CYS A 22 1.79 -8.54 -20.23
C CYS A 22 2.09 -8.31 -18.76
N LEU A 23 3.31 -8.60 -18.33
CA LEU A 23 3.76 -8.31 -16.96
C LEU A 23 4.66 -7.08 -16.96
N LEU A 24 4.64 -6.34 -15.88
CA LEU A 24 5.62 -5.29 -15.63
C LEU A 24 7.02 -5.89 -15.47
N ALA A 25 8.04 -5.18 -15.92
CA ALA A 25 9.42 -5.53 -15.66
C ALA A 25 9.75 -5.45 -14.16
N ALA A 26 10.80 -6.15 -13.73
CA ALA A 26 11.26 -6.10 -12.36
C ALA A 26 11.53 -4.64 -11.94
N ARG A 27 10.91 -4.21 -10.83
CA ARG A 27 10.95 -2.83 -10.29
C ARG A 27 10.29 -1.76 -11.16
N GLU A 28 9.67 -2.09 -12.26
CA GLU A 28 8.82 -1.15 -13.00
C GLU A 28 7.68 -0.66 -12.09
N VAL A 29 7.39 0.65 -12.16
CA VAL A 29 6.39 1.25 -11.29
C VAL A 29 5.06 1.28 -12.03
N PRO A 30 3.99 0.67 -11.45
CA PRO A 30 2.64 0.81 -12.00
C PRO A 30 2.26 2.28 -12.20
N GLY A 31 1.56 2.59 -13.29
CA GLY A 31 1.20 3.97 -13.64
C GLY A 31 0.52 4.75 -12.52
N PHE A 32 -0.37 4.10 -11.77
CA PHE A 32 -1.02 4.72 -10.60
C PHE A 32 -0.01 5.06 -9.49
N ALA A 33 0.97 4.18 -9.23
CA ALA A 33 1.95 4.38 -8.17
C ALA A 33 2.96 5.48 -8.50
N GLN A 34 3.19 5.76 -9.79
CA GLN A 34 4.02 6.91 -10.21
C GLN A 34 3.43 8.24 -9.75
N ARG A 35 2.08 8.31 -9.72
CA ARG A 35 1.30 9.51 -9.40
C ARG A 35 0.58 9.42 -8.06
N SER A 36 1.07 8.57 -7.14
CA SER A 36 0.51 8.43 -5.81
C SER A 36 1.47 8.92 -4.75
N ASN A 37 1.02 9.80 -3.87
CA ASN A 37 1.81 10.25 -2.72
C ASN A 37 1.70 9.30 -1.52
N ALA A 38 0.87 8.29 -1.59
CA ALA A 38 0.76 7.23 -0.59
C ALA A 38 0.30 5.92 -1.23
N ILE A 39 0.68 4.78 -0.64
CA ILE A 39 0.30 3.45 -1.11
C ILE A 39 -0.08 2.56 0.08
N PRO A 40 -1.16 1.75 -0.02
CA PRO A 40 -1.52 0.80 1.03
C PRO A 40 -0.40 -0.19 1.33
N ILE A 41 -0.24 -0.51 2.60
CA ILE A 41 0.68 -1.55 3.08
C ILE A 41 -0.07 -2.56 3.95
N SER A 42 0.48 -3.76 4.06
CA SER A 42 -0.06 -4.81 4.91
C SER A 42 0.70 -4.93 6.23
N HIS A 43 0.10 -5.64 7.18
CA HIS A 43 0.62 -5.84 8.53
C HIS A 43 2.05 -6.41 8.57
N THR A 44 2.41 -7.34 7.69
CA THR A 44 3.74 -7.94 7.67
C THR A 44 4.81 -7.03 7.04
N GLU A 45 4.39 -6.04 6.25
CA GLU A 45 5.32 -5.12 5.58
C GLU A 45 5.90 -4.05 6.49
N PHE A 46 5.30 -3.81 7.67
CA PHE A 46 5.71 -2.71 8.56
C PHE A 46 7.22 -2.66 8.80
N GLN A 47 7.85 -3.82 9.06
CA GLN A 47 9.29 -3.88 9.34
C GLN A 47 10.16 -3.41 8.17
N LEU A 48 9.77 -3.74 6.94
CA LEU A 48 10.52 -3.37 5.73
C LEU A 48 10.22 -1.93 5.34
N VAL A 49 8.92 -1.56 5.39
CA VAL A 49 8.46 -0.21 5.04
C VAL A 49 9.01 0.84 6.00
N ALA A 50 9.01 0.57 7.32
CA ALA A 50 9.48 1.53 8.33
C ALA A 50 10.94 1.96 8.16
N ARG A 51 11.75 1.20 7.43
CA ARG A 51 13.15 1.55 7.16
C ARG A 51 13.31 2.73 6.20
N GLU A 52 12.33 2.91 5.30
CA GLU A 52 12.46 3.81 4.15
C GLU A 52 11.33 4.83 4.04
N TYR A 53 10.15 4.51 4.55
CA TYR A 53 8.94 5.29 4.36
C TYR A 53 8.32 5.69 5.68
N PRO A 54 7.73 6.89 5.80
CA PRO A 54 6.78 7.15 6.87
C PRO A 54 5.57 6.23 6.71
N ILE A 55 5.17 5.56 7.79
CA ILE A 55 3.92 4.82 7.86
C ILE A 55 2.92 5.70 8.60
N VAL A 56 1.74 5.89 8.04
CA VAL A 56 0.65 6.62 8.68
C VAL A 56 -0.66 5.85 8.52
N PHE A 57 -1.67 6.22 9.28
CA PHE A 57 -3.01 5.67 9.14
C PHE A 57 -3.89 6.67 8.42
N THR A 58 -4.68 6.20 7.46
CA THR A 58 -5.67 7.01 6.73
C THR A 58 -7.05 6.42 6.95
N GLY A 59 -8.06 7.27 7.07
CA GLY A 59 -9.46 6.88 7.24
C GLY A 59 -10.37 8.07 7.09
N GLY A 60 -11.53 7.88 6.43
CA GLY A 60 -12.45 8.98 6.14
C GLY A 60 -13.63 9.10 7.10
N ASP A 61 -13.99 8.04 7.82
CA ASP A 61 -15.17 7.96 8.70
C ASP A 61 -14.81 8.02 10.20
N GLY A 62 -13.53 8.17 10.52
CA GLY A 62 -13.02 8.18 11.90
C GLY A 62 -13.10 6.82 12.62
N LYS A 63 -13.54 5.77 11.94
CA LYS A 63 -13.69 4.41 12.49
C LYS A 63 -12.89 3.38 11.71
N THR A 64 -12.85 3.53 10.39
CA THR A 64 -12.16 2.58 9.51
C THR A 64 -10.84 3.18 9.07
N PHE A 65 -9.75 2.58 9.51
CA PHE A 65 -8.40 3.03 9.18
C PHE A 65 -7.65 1.98 8.36
N ALA A 66 -6.71 2.45 7.55
CA ALA A 66 -5.79 1.60 6.81
C ALA A 66 -4.36 2.17 6.91
N PRO A 67 -3.34 1.33 7.09
CA PRO A 67 -1.96 1.77 7.08
C PRO A 67 -1.49 2.04 5.66
N VAL A 68 -0.77 3.13 5.47
CA VAL A 68 -0.16 3.50 4.18
C VAL A 68 1.29 3.90 4.36
N ALA A 69 2.11 3.61 3.36
CA ALA A 69 3.44 4.20 3.20
C ALA A 69 3.30 5.53 2.46
N VAL A 70 3.90 6.59 2.99
CA VAL A 70 3.91 7.91 2.36
C VAL A 70 5.05 7.94 1.34
N LEU A 71 4.72 8.23 0.08
CA LEU A 71 5.64 8.23 -1.05
C LEU A 71 6.04 9.65 -1.48
N GLY A 72 5.25 10.64 -1.15
CA GLY A 72 5.44 12.02 -1.56
C GLY A 72 4.77 13.01 -0.63
N LEU A 73 5.14 14.28 -0.76
CA LEU A 73 4.69 15.37 0.10
C LEU A 73 3.61 16.23 -0.55
N THR A 74 3.34 16.00 -1.83
CA THR A 74 2.30 16.66 -2.60
C THR A 74 1.46 15.64 -3.36
N ALA A 75 0.21 15.98 -3.66
CA ALA A 75 -0.65 15.11 -4.46
C ALA A 75 -0.02 14.83 -5.82
N GLY A 76 -0.16 13.60 -6.30
CA GLY A 76 0.39 13.19 -7.60
C GLY A 76 1.90 12.95 -7.63
N GLU A 77 2.57 12.92 -6.48
CA GLU A 77 4.02 12.80 -6.40
C GLU A 77 4.47 11.48 -5.76
N ASN A 78 5.38 10.79 -6.42
CA ASN A 78 6.14 9.68 -5.82
C ASN A 78 7.64 10.00 -5.85
N LEU A 79 8.23 10.23 -4.68
CA LEU A 79 9.65 10.57 -4.51
C LEU A 79 10.59 9.35 -4.61
N PHE A 80 10.04 8.16 -4.69
CA PHE A 80 10.77 6.91 -4.87
C PHE A 80 10.75 6.39 -6.31
N PHE A 81 10.17 7.16 -7.22
CA PHE A 81 10.12 6.85 -8.66
C PHE A 81 11.14 7.70 -9.42
N ALA A 82 11.99 7.05 -10.19
CA ALA A 82 12.95 7.69 -11.07
C ALA A 82 13.24 6.81 -12.30
N GLY A 83 13.27 7.39 -13.49
CA GLY A 83 13.64 6.69 -14.73
C GLY A 83 12.76 5.45 -15.05
N GLY A 84 11.47 5.49 -14.76
CA GLY A 84 10.55 4.37 -15.02
C GLY A 84 10.54 3.28 -13.95
N ALA A 85 11.44 3.35 -12.96
CA ALA A 85 11.62 2.31 -11.96
C ALA A 85 11.53 2.84 -10.51
N TRP A 86 11.28 1.92 -9.58
CA TRP A 86 11.39 2.18 -8.15
C TRP A 86 12.85 2.37 -7.74
N ALA A 87 13.12 3.33 -6.90
CA ALA A 87 14.49 3.69 -6.48
C ALA A 87 15.28 2.44 -6.03
N PRO A 88 16.56 2.31 -6.43
CA PRO A 88 17.40 1.17 -6.03
C PRO A 88 17.52 1.04 -4.52
N GLY A 89 17.59 -0.21 -4.02
CA GLY A 89 17.78 -0.51 -2.61
C GLY A 89 16.55 -0.29 -1.72
N VAL A 90 15.48 0.31 -2.22
CA VAL A 90 14.25 0.58 -1.45
C VAL A 90 13.26 -0.57 -1.61
N TYR A 91 12.56 -0.92 -0.54
CA TYR A 91 11.52 -1.92 -0.56
C TYR A 91 10.34 -1.47 -1.44
N VAL A 92 9.87 -2.33 -2.32
CA VAL A 92 8.67 -2.06 -3.13
C VAL A 92 7.46 -2.65 -2.41
N PRO A 93 6.47 -1.85 -1.99
CA PRO A 93 5.27 -2.35 -1.31
C PRO A 93 4.53 -3.43 -2.10
N ALA A 94 4.00 -4.43 -1.41
CA ALA A 94 3.30 -5.57 -2.02
C ALA A 94 2.11 -5.13 -2.87
N TYR A 95 1.48 -4.02 -2.51
CA TYR A 95 0.41 -3.43 -3.28
C TYR A 95 0.85 -3.03 -4.70
N ALA A 96 2.06 -2.50 -4.87
CA ALA A 96 2.63 -2.22 -6.18
C ALA A 96 3.08 -3.50 -6.89
N ARG A 97 3.74 -4.42 -6.16
CA ARG A 97 4.28 -5.66 -6.74
C ARG A 97 3.22 -6.61 -7.27
N ARG A 98 2.01 -6.61 -6.71
CA ARG A 98 0.92 -7.48 -7.16
C ARG A 98 0.30 -7.04 -8.48
N TYR A 99 0.49 -5.77 -8.86
CA TYR A 99 -0.05 -5.26 -10.13
C TYR A 99 0.60 -5.98 -11.33
N PRO A 100 -0.16 -6.35 -12.37
CA PRO A 100 -1.53 -5.94 -12.67
C PRO A 100 -2.63 -6.86 -12.07
N PHE A 101 -2.29 -7.83 -11.22
CA PHE A 101 -3.27 -8.73 -10.61
C PHE A 101 -3.81 -8.18 -9.28
N CYS A 102 -5.03 -8.60 -8.95
CA CYS A 102 -5.63 -8.34 -7.65
C CYS A 102 -6.65 -9.43 -7.29
N MET A 103 -6.99 -9.54 -6.03
CA MET A 103 -8.18 -10.28 -5.61
C MET A 103 -9.33 -9.30 -5.39
N ALA A 104 -10.41 -9.46 -6.14
CA ALA A 104 -11.56 -8.59 -6.08
C ALA A 104 -12.79 -9.28 -5.45
N LYS A 105 -13.57 -8.50 -4.72
CA LYS A 105 -14.88 -8.93 -4.26
C LYS A 105 -15.86 -8.87 -5.42
N VAL A 106 -16.65 -9.93 -5.57
CA VAL A 106 -17.67 -10.03 -6.63
C VAL A 106 -19.04 -9.91 -6.01
N THR A 107 -19.88 -9.09 -6.63
CA THR A 107 -21.29 -9.00 -6.30
C THR A 107 -22.10 -9.67 -7.41
N LEU A 108 -22.77 -10.76 -7.07
CA LEU A 108 -23.73 -11.46 -7.91
C LEU A 108 -25.13 -11.24 -7.33
N ASP A 109 -26.08 -10.84 -8.15
CA ASP A 109 -27.49 -10.67 -7.79
C ASP A 109 -27.69 -9.85 -6.49
N LYS A 110 -26.94 -8.75 -6.36
CA LYS A 110 -26.91 -7.84 -5.20
C LYS A 110 -26.34 -8.45 -3.91
N ALA A 111 -25.88 -9.72 -3.93
CA ALA A 111 -25.19 -10.35 -2.81
C ALA A 111 -23.68 -10.39 -3.03
N GLN A 112 -22.91 -9.90 -2.06
CA GLN A 112 -21.46 -9.98 -2.09
C GLN A 112 -21.03 -11.42 -1.81
N GLN A 113 -20.25 -12.00 -2.73
CA GLN A 113 -19.71 -13.34 -2.55
C GLN A 113 -18.62 -13.36 -1.47
N LYS A 114 -18.52 -14.45 -0.71
CA LYS A 114 -17.47 -14.63 0.30
C LYS A 114 -16.10 -14.81 -0.34
N ASP A 115 -16.04 -15.57 -1.43
CA ASP A 115 -14.82 -15.86 -2.13
C ASP A 115 -14.44 -14.69 -3.04
N ARG A 116 -13.16 -14.41 -3.10
CA ARG A 116 -12.61 -13.40 -4.00
C ARG A 116 -12.14 -14.07 -5.28
N LEU A 117 -12.35 -13.39 -6.39
CA LEU A 117 -11.81 -13.80 -7.67
C LEU A 117 -10.46 -13.15 -7.90
N ILE A 118 -9.52 -13.91 -8.46
CA ILE A 118 -8.32 -13.33 -9.04
C ILE A 118 -8.73 -12.61 -10.31
N CYS A 119 -8.43 -11.33 -10.34
CA CYS A 119 -8.70 -10.43 -11.44
C CYS A 119 -7.39 -9.82 -11.94
N ILE A 120 -7.43 -9.32 -13.15
CA ILE A 120 -6.31 -8.60 -13.78
C ILE A 120 -6.80 -7.26 -14.32
N GLU A 121 -5.93 -6.23 -14.30
CA GLU A 121 -6.17 -4.99 -15.05
C GLU A 121 -6.32 -5.32 -16.53
N LYS A 122 -7.46 -4.95 -17.10
CA LYS A 122 -7.86 -5.34 -18.47
C LYS A 122 -6.83 -4.96 -19.53
N ALA A 123 -6.20 -3.80 -19.37
CA ALA A 123 -5.18 -3.30 -20.30
C ALA A 123 -3.94 -4.22 -20.40
N PHE A 124 -3.76 -5.15 -19.47
CA PHE A 124 -2.63 -6.09 -19.44
C PHE A 124 -2.98 -7.47 -20.05
N VAL A 125 -4.21 -7.69 -20.46
CA VAL A 125 -4.58 -8.87 -21.25
C VAL A 125 -4.27 -8.61 -22.71
N ASP A 126 -3.34 -9.38 -23.29
CA ASP A 126 -2.91 -9.23 -24.69
C ASP A 126 -2.56 -10.59 -25.28
N GLU A 127 -3.42 -11.09 -26.12
CA GLU A 127 -3.27 -12.43 -26.75
C GLU A 127 -2.11 -12.51 -27.76
N GLN A 128 -1.62 -11.37 -28.24
CA GLN A 128 -0.56 -11.33 -29.25
C GLN A 128 0.83 -11.16 -28.62
N ARG A 129 0.96 -10.26 -27.64
CA ARG A 129 2.25 -9.90 -27.01
C ARG A 129 2.43 -10.48 -25.62
N GLY A 130 1.33 -10.91 -25.00
CA GLY A 130 1.34 -11.48 -23.65
C GLY A 130 1.96 -12.85 -23.58
N GLU A 131 2.38 -13.23 -22.39
CA GLU A 131 2.84 -14.58 -22.07
C GLU A 131 1.73 -15.39 -21.37
N ALA A 132 1.71 -16.71 -21.64
CA ALA A 132 0.78 -17.61 -20.99
C ALA A 132 1.25 -17.93 -19.58
N MET A 133 0.35 -17.83 -18.59
CA MET A 133 0.63 -18.19 -17.21
C MET A 133 0.44 -19.70 -16.94
N PHE A 134 -0.26 -20.40 -17.82
CA PHE A 134 -0.56 -21.83 -17.74
C PHE A 134 -0.15 -22.52 -19.05
N ASP A 135 0.25 -23.78 -18.95
CA ASP A 135 0.54 -24.60 -20.12
C ASP A 135 -0.74 -25.10 -20.81
N ALA A 136 -0.59 -25.82 -21.94
CA ALA A 136 -1.70 -26.38 -22.71
C ALA A 136 -2.56 -27.41 -21.94
N LYS A 137 -2.04 -27.96 -20.84
CA LYS A 137 -2.75 -28.88 -19.93
C LYS A 137 -3.39 -28.15 -18.74
N GLY A 138 -3.29 -26.81 -18.68
CA GLY A 138 -3.81 -25.99 -17.60
C GLY A 138 -2.98 -26.05 -16.32
N GLN A 139 -1.71 -26.50 -16.39
CA GLN A 139 -0.80 -26.50 -15.26
C GLN A 139 -0.14 -25.11 -15.10
N PRO A 140 0.00 -24.60 -13.85
CA PRO A 140 0.58 -23.29 -13.61
C PRO A 140 2.08 -23.27 -13.94
N GLY A 141 2.51 -22.22 -14.64
CA GLY A 141 3.93 -21.93 -14.81
C GLY A 141 4.55 -21.33 -13.55
N ALA A 142 5.89 -21.33 -13.45
CA ALA A 142 6.62 -20.83 -12.27
C ALA A 142 6.23 -19.39 -11.90
N LYS A 143 6.09 -18.49 -12.88
CA LYS A 143 5.66 -17.11 -12.66
C LYS A 143 4.29 -17.02 -12.02
N TRP A 144 3.34 -17.86 -12.47
CA TRP A 144 2.00 -17.87 -11.89
C TRP A 144 2.02 -18.32 -10.43
N VAL A 145 2.79 -19.35 -10.10
CA VAL A 145 2.92 -19.84 -8.71
C VAL A 145 3.40 -18.72 -7.78
N GLU A 146 4.36 -17.90 -8.21
CA GLU A 146 4.86 -16.77 -7.43
C GLU A 146 3.81 -15.66 -7.29
N ILE A 147 3.09 -15.32 -8.37
CA ILE A 147 2.02 -14.32 -8.38
C ILE A 147 0.88 -14.76 -7.45
N GLU A 148 0.40 -15.98 -7.60
CA GLU A 148 -0.70 -16.52 -6.80
C GLU A 148 -0.34 -16.57 -5.31
N ARG A 149 0.90 -16.95 -4.98
CA ARG A 149 1.41 -16.91 -3.62
C ARG A 149 1.40 -15.48 -3.06
N LEU A 150 1.94 -14.51 -3.81
CA LEU A 150 1.93 -13.09 -3.40
C LEU A 150 0.51 -12.57 -3.16
N LEU A 151 -0.43 -12.89 -4.05
CA LEU A 151 -1.82 -12.48 -3.91
C LEU A 151 -2.46 -13.08 -2.66
N SER A 152 -2.25 -14.38 -2.42
CA SER A 152 -2.82 -15.10 -1.28
C SER A 152 -2.24 -14.61 0.05
N GLU A 153 -0.92 -14.42 0.12
CA GLU A 153 -0.23 -13.87 1.30
C GLU A 153 -0.73 -12.45 1.60
N TYR A 154 -0.82 -11.61 0.57
CA TYR A 154 -1.29 -10.23 0.71
C TYR A 154 -2.73 -10.15 1.22
N GLU A 155 -3.65 -11.00 0.71
CA GLU A 155 -5.03 -11.02 1.18
C GLU A 155 -5.16 -11.48 2.65
N GLY A 156 -4.39 -12.50 3.05
CA GLY A 156 -4.31 -12.90 4.45
C GLY A 156 -3.78 -11.79 5.35
N ASP A 157 -2.81 -11.02 4.86
CA ASP A 157 -2.24 -9.88 5.57
C ASP A 157 -3.21 -8.70 5.67
N LEU A 158 -4.09 -8.49 4.69
CA LEU A 158 -5.11 -7.46 4.76
C LEU A 158 -6.11 -7.71 5.90
N GLU A 159 -6.47 -8.97 6.17
CA GLU A 159 -7.34 -9.29 7.31
C GLU A 159 -6.63 -8.96 8.63
N ARG A 160 -5.35 -9.33 8.78
CA ARG A 160 -4.53 -8.96 9.94
C ARG A 160 -4.39 -7.45 10.09
N SER A 161 -4.26 -6.75 8.97
CA SER A 161 -4.18 -5.27 8.96
C SER A 161 -5.48 -4.63 9.44
N ARG A 162 -6.64 -5.16 9.01
CA ARG A 162 -7.96 -4.69 9.47
C ARG A 162 -8.14 -4.93 10.96
N GLU A 163 -7.79 -6.13 11.45
CA GLU A 163 -7.85 -6.44 12.87
C GLU A 163 -6.96 -5.50 13.68
N MET A 164 -5.73 -5.27 13.26
CA MET A 164 -4.80 -4.33 13.87
C MET A 164 -5.40 -2.91 13.93
N CYS A 165 -5.89 -2.40 12.81
CA CYS A 165 -6.47 -1.07 12.74
C CYS A 165 -7.73 -0.93 13.59
N SER A 166 -8.58 -1.97 13.66
CA SER A 166 -9.74 -1.99 14.56
C SER A 166 -9.31 -1.89 16.02
N ILE A 167 -8.35 -2.69 16.46
CA ILE A 167 -7.84 -2.65 17.84
C ILE A 167 -7.30 -1.27 18.19
N VAL A 168 -6.49 -0.67 17.31
CA VAL A 168 -5.89 0.65 17.54
C VAL A 168 -6.96 1.76 17.60
N ALA A 169 -8.00 1.66 16.75
CA ALA A 169 -9.13 2.57 16.75
C ALA A 169 -10.03 2.40 17.98
N ASP A 170 -10.37 1.16 18.34
CA ASP A 170 -11.24 0.83 19.49
C ASP A 170 -10.62 1.26 20.83
N TYR A 171 -9.29 1.24 20.91
CA TYR A 171 -8.57 1.76 22.08
C TYR A 171 -8.35 3.26 22.03
N GLY A 172 -8.86 3.93 20.99
CA GLY A 172 -8.76 5.39 20.85
C GLY A 172 -7.33 5.92 20.66
N LEU A 173 -6.41 5.05 20.24
CA LEU A 173 -4.98 5.38 20.16
C LEU A 173 -4.64 6.35 19.04
N LEU A 174 -5.48 6.46 18.01
CA LEU A 174 -5.20 7.34 16.87
C LEU A 174 -5.54 8.80 17.19
N GLU A 175 -4.71 9.69 16.67
CA GLU A 175 -4.91 11.12 16.66
C GLU A 175 -4.61 11.69 15.28
N PRO A 176 -5.30 12.78 14.85
CA PRO A 176 -4.98 13.49 13.62
C PRO A 176 -3.51 13.93 13.61
N PHE A 177 -2.87 13.75 12.47
CA PHE A 177 -1.48 14.13 12.26
C PHE A 177 -1.34 14.91 10.96
N THR A 178 -0.69 16.06 11.05
CA THR A 178 -0.35 16.91 9.90
C THR A 178 1.15 17.14 9.89
N MET A 179 1.79 16.78 8.79
CA MET A 179 3.19 17.13 8.57
C MET A 179 3.25 18.51 7.94
N GLN A 180 4.00 19.40 8.56
CA GLN A 180 4.29 20.74 8.06
C GLN A 180 5.79 20.87 7.83
N ALA A 181 6.17 21.35 6.66
CA ALA A 181 7.56 21.62 6.33
C ALA A 181 7.67 22.80 5.38
N THR A 182 8.79 23.49 5.46
CA THR A 182 9.12 24.57 4.53
C THR A 182 10.42 24.20 3.82
N LEU A 183 10.40 24.17 2.50
CA LEU A 183 11.63 24.05 1.72
C LEU A 183 12.48 25.30 1.91
N ALA A 184 13.80 25.16 1.90
CA ALA A 184 14.72 26.28 1.99
C ALA A 184 14.38 27.37 0.94
N LYS A 185 14.57 28.65 1.31
CA LYS A 185 14.25 29.81 0.45
C LYS A 185 14.86 29.71 -0.96
N GLU A 186 16.04 29.12 -1.08
CA GLU A 186 16.73 28.88 -2.35
C GLU A 186 15.95 27.99 -3.35
N LYS A 187 14.94 27.25 -2.86
CA LYS A 187 14.07 26.36 -3.65
C LYS A 187 12.60 26.80 -3.64
N GLY A 188 12.33 28.09 -3.46
CA GLY A 188 11.00 28.66 -3.57
C GLY A 188 10.24 28.84 -2.26
N GLY A 189 10.80 28.44 -1.12
CA GLY A 189 10.26 28.73 0.22
C GLY A 189 8.81 28.23 0.47
N ALA A 190 8.29 27.32 -0.35
CA ALA A 190 6.91 26.87 -0.28
C ALA A 190 6.67 26.06 0.99
N ALA A 191 5.67 26.47 1.76
CA ALA A 191 5.16 25.66 2.86
C ALA A 191 4.38 24.47 2.32
N MET A 192 4.69 23.29 2.80
CA MET A 192 4.00 22.03 2.46
C MET A 192 3.20 21.56 3.66
N HIS A 193 1.97 21.15 3.40
CA HIS A 193 1.07 20.59 4.41
C HIS A 193 0.54 19.25 3.89
N VAL A 194 0.93 18.16 4.54
CA VAL A 194 0.35 16.83 4.27
C VAL A 194 -0.64 16.54 5.37
N THR A 195 -1.92 16.51 5.01
CA THR A 195 -3.06 16.37 5.92
C THR A 195 -3.81 15.05 5.69
N GLY A 196 -4.84 14.77 6.49
CA GLY A 196 -5.66 13.55 6.36
C GLY A 196 -4.99 12.29 6.90
N MET A 197 -3.88 12.44 7.60
CA MET A 197 -3.15 11.38 8.26
C MET A 197 -3.52 11.26 9.73
N HIS A 198 -3.31 10.07 10.28
CA HIS A 198 -3.37 9.81 11.71
C HIS A 198 -2.11 9.08 12.14
N ARG A 199 -1.71 9.34 13.39
CA ARG A 199 -0.63 8.62 14.06
C ARG A 199 -1.11 8.02 15.37
N VAL A 200 -0.37 7.10 15.92
CA VAL A 200 -0.59 6.62 17.29
C VAL A 200 -0.08 7.66 18.26
N SER A 201 -0.90 7.99 19.26
CA SER A 201 -0.52 8.85 20.38
C SER A 201 0.17 8.03 21.45
N GLU A 202 1.46 8.30 21.72
CA GLU A 202 2.21 7.63 22.78
C GLU A 202 1.58 7.88 24.16
N LYS A 203 1.08 9.09 24.41
CA LYS A 203 0.38 9.41 25.66
C LYS A 203 -0.84 8.52 25.89
N LYS A 204 -1.68 8.32 24.87
CA LYS A 204 -2.83 7.43 24.96
C LYS A 204 -2.43 5.96 25.10
N LEU A 205 -1.26 5.58 24.56
CA LEU A 205 -0.71 4.24 24.73
C LEU A 205 -0.28 3.99 26.17
N GLU A 206 0.28 4.99 26.86
CA GLU A 206 0.65 4.92 28.28
C GLU A 206 -0.58 4.79 29.19
N ASP A 207 -1.72 5.38 28.80
CA ASP A 207 -2.98 5.35 29.56
C ASP A 207 -3.72 4.01 29.46
N LEU A 208 -3.23 3.05 28.65
CA LEU A 208 -3.85 1.73 28.51
C LEU A 208 -3.74 0.89 29.77
N ASN A 209 -4.81 0.16 30.10
CA ASN A 209 -4.77 -0.81 31.19
C ASN A 209 -3.96 -2.08 30.81
N ALA A 210 -3.60 -2.86 31.82
CA ALA A 210 -2.78 -4.07 31.65
C ALA A 210 -3.39 -5.10 30.70
N ALA A 211 -4.72 -5.23 30.65
CA ALA A 211 -5.40 -6.18 29.76
C ALA A 211 -5.28 -5.72 28.28
N GLN A 212 -5.44 -4.42 28.02
CA GLN A 212 -5.26 -3.84 26.69
C GLN A 212 -3.82 -3.97 26.21
N LEU A 213 -2.84 -3.64 27.05
CA LEU A 213 -1.42 -3.81 26.75
C LEU A 213 -1.08 -5.27 26.42
N LYS A 214 -1.57 -6.20 27.24
CA LYS A 214 -1.38 -7.65 27.00
C LYS A 214 -2.01 -8.08 25.66
N ASN A 215 -3.17 -7.52 25.29
CA ASN A 215 -3.81 -7.83 24.01
C ASN A 215 -2.97 -7.31 22.84
N LEU A 216 -2.45 -6.07 22.89
CA LEU A 216 -1.57 -5.51 21.87
C LEU A 216 -0.31 -6.39 21.65
N LEU A 217 0.29 -6.86 22.75
CA LEU A 217 1.45 -7.76 22.70
C LEU A 217 1.11 -9.11 22.06
N ARG A 218 0.06 -9.77 22.50
CA ARG A 218 -0.38 -11.08 22.00
C ARG A 218 -0.75 -11.05 20.51
N LYS A 219 -1.34 -9.96 20.05
CA LYS A 219 -1.73 -9.76 18.65
C LYS A 219 -0.59 -9.23 17.78
N GLY A 220 0.58 -8.95 18.36
CA GLY A 220 1.73 -8.38 17.68
C GLY A 220 1.52 -6.92 17.24
N VAL A 221 0.43 -6.27 17.67
CA VAL A 221 0.10 -4.89 17.32
C VAL A 221 1.08 -3.91 17.91
N MET A 222 1.54 -4.16 19.15
CA MET A 222 2.52 -3.31 19.83
C MET A 222 3.79 -3.09 18.98
N ALA A 223 4.33 -4.15 18.40
CA ALA A 223 5.51 -4.03 17.53
C ALA A 223 5.25 -3.13 16.31
N ARG A 224 4.06 -3.21 15.70
CA ARG A 224 3.68 -2.37 14.55
C ARG A 224 3.47 -0.91 14.95
N ILE A 225 2.96 -0.66 16.16
CA ILE A 225 2.87 0.68 16.72
C ILE A 225 4.26 1.32 16.80
N TYR A 226 5.24 0.64 17.37
CA TYR A 226 6.60 1.21 17.45
C TYR A 226 7.28 1.32 16.09
N MET A 227 7.08 0.38 15.18
CA MET A 227 7.57 0.52 13.80
C MET A 227 6.94 1.75 13.11
N HIS A 228 5.64 1.99 13.30
CA HIS A 228 4.98 3.18 12.81
C HIS A 228 5.60 4.45 13.41
N LEU A 229 5.72 4.55 14.74
CA LEU A 229 6.28 5.72 15.41
C LEU A 229 7.69 6.04 14.94
N LEU A 230 8.58 5.03 14.91
CA LEU A 230 9.95 5.18 14.40
C LEU A 230 9.98 5.61 12.93
N SER A 231 9.04 5.12 12.13
CA SER A 231 8.98 5.44 10.69
C SER A 231 8.67 6.90 10.41
N LEU A 232 8.10 7.64 11.37
CA LEU A 232 7.77 9.06 11.18
C LEU A 232 9.01 9.93 10.97
N GLU A 233 10.17 9.50 11.43
CA GLU A 233 11.45 10.18 11.15
C GLU A 233 11.78 10.20 9.66
N ASN A 234 11.25 9.26 8.87
CA ASN A 234 11.45 9.23 7.42
C ASN A 234 10.76 10.41 6.69
N PHE A 235 9.92 11.22 7.35
CA PHE A 235 9.48 12.48 6.77
C PHE A 235 10.63 13.44 6.48
N ALA A 236 11.68 13.45 7.32
CA ALA A 236 12.89 14.22 7.05
C ALA A 236 13.58 13.74 5.74
N ARG A 237 13.68 12.42 5.54
CA ARG A 237 14.23 11.84 4.32
C ARG A 237 13.37 12.13 3.09
N LEU A 238 12.03 12.18 3.23
CA LEU A 238 11.16 12.64 2.14
C LEU A 238 11.42 14.09 1.75
N LEU A 239 11.65 14.96 2.72
CA LEU A 239 12.03 16.35 2.47
C LEU A 239 13.36 16.47 1.73
N GLU A 240 14.37 15.69 2.13
CA GLU A 240 15.66 15.63 1.45
C GLU A 240 15.50 15.16 0.00
N ARG A 241 14.72 14.07 -0.25
CA ARG A 241 14.41 13.59 -1.59
C ARG A 241 13.70 14.64 -2.43
N LYS A 242 12.74 15.35 -1.85
CA LYS A 242 12.03 16.45 -2.50
C LYS A 242 12.98 17.59 -2.85
N ALA A 243 13.83 17.96 -1.90
CA ALA A 243 14.84 19.01 -2.10
C ALA A 243 15.90 18.64 -3.17
N ALA A 244 16.24 17.36 -3.31
CA ALA A 244 17.20 16.89 -4.30
C ALA A 244 16.63 16.84 -5.74
N ARG A 245 15.30 16.86 -5.92
CA ARG A 245 14.69 16.89 -7.26
C ARG A 245 14.84 18.29 -7.89
N PRO A 246 15.18 18.36 -9.20
CA PRO A 246 15.07 19.62 -9.94
C PRO A 246 13.64 20.14 -9.84
N ALA A 247 13.49 21.46 -9.76
CA ALA A 247 12.17 22.08 -9.92
C ALA A 247 11.60 21.63 -11.28
N ALA A 248 10.36 21.15 -11.28
CA ALA A 248 9.69 20.84 -12.54
C ALA A 248 9.59 22.14 -13.35
N SER A 249 10.27 22.17 -14.49
CA SER A 249 10.19 23.27 -15.45
C SER A 249 8.86 23.26 -16.18
#